data_c7fc6e573daa9b9ba6eaeebbb9d040c6
#
_entry.id   c7fc6e573daa9b9ba6eaeebbb9d040c6
#
_cell.length_a   1.000
_cell.length_b   1.000
_cell.length_c   1.000
_cell.angle_alpha   90.00
_cell.angle_beta   90.00
_cell.angle_gamma   90.00
#
_symmetry.space_group_name_H-M   'P 1'
#
loop_
_entity.id
_entity.type
_entity.pdbx_description
1 polymer ?
#
loop_
_entity_poly.entity_id
_entity_poly.type
_entity_poly.pdbx_seq_one_letter_code
_entity_poly.pdbx_strand_id
1 'polypeptide(L)' 'VKKIEHIGIAVKDLDVSEALFSQLFDTVPYKRELVEAQQVLTSFLRVGNSKIELL' A
#
# COMPACT_ATOMS: atom_id res chain seq x y z
N VAL A 1 -5.02 10.67 -18.84
CA VAL A 1 -5.13 9.52 -17.93
C VAL A 1 -6.60 9.27 -17.65
N LYS A 2 -7.06 8.12 -17.96
CA LYS A 2 -8.46 7.76 -17.77
C LYS A 2 -8.73 7.19 -16.39
N LYS A 3 -7.73 6.59 -15.78
CA LYS A 3 -7.91 5.87 -14.53
C LYS A 3 -6.57 5.66 -13.83
N ILE A 4 -6.56 5.87 -12.52
CA ILE A 4 -5.42 5.50 -11.70
C ILE A 4 -5.76 4.16 -11.06
N GLU A 5 -5.05 3.12 -11.45
CA GLU A 5 -5.25 1.79 -10.90
C GLU A 5 -4.43 1.56 -9.64
N HIS A 6 -3.29 2.21 -9.56
CA HIS A 6 -2.25 1.85 -8.61
C HIS A 6 -1.39 3.06 -8.28
N ILE A 7 -1.15 3.28 -7.01
CA ILE A 7 -0.24 4.33 -6.54
C ILE A 7 0.76 3.68 -5.60
N GLY A 8 2.03 3.85 -5.88
CA GLY A 8 3.10 3.37 -5.01
C GLY A 8 3.62 4.50 -4.12
N ILE A 9 3.76 4.24 -2.83
CA ILE A 9 4.23 5.23 -1.86
C ILE A 9 5.37 4.61 -1.06
N ALA A 10 6.55 5.24 -1.13
CA ALA A 10 7.70 4.81 -0.34
C ALA A 10 7.54 5.29 1.10
N VAL A 11 7.72 4.39 2.06
CA VAL A 11 7.56 4.70 3.47
C VAL A 11 8.76 4.19 4.27
N LYS A 12 9.02 4.81 5.41
CA LYS A 12 10.12 4.40 6.28
C LYS A 12 9.77 3.22 7.17
N ASP A 13 8.55 3.18 7.65
CA ASP A 13 8.07 2.12 8.53
C ASP A 13 6.76 1.61 7.99
N LEU A 14 6.77 0.39 7.50
CA LEU A 14 5.59 -0.19 6.86
C LEU A 14 4.44 -0.37 7.85
N ASP A 15 4.72 -0.84 9.06
CA ASP A 15 3.66 -1.09 10.05
C ASP A 15 2.96 0.21 10.46
N VAL A 16 3.73 1.25 10.74
CA VAL A 16 3.19 2.55 11.12
C VAL A 16 2.40 3.15 9.97
N SER A 17 2.96 3.11 8.77
CA SER A 17 2.32 3.67 7.58
C SER A 17 1.06 2.92 7.21
N GLU A 18 1.09 1.59 7.32
CA GLU A 18 -0.07 0.75 7.07
C GLU A 18 -1.22 1.12 8.00
N ALA A 19 -0.94 1.31 9.30
CA ALA A 19 -1.94 1.71 10.26
C ALA A 19 -2.51 3.10 9.96
N LEU A 20 -1.62 4.04 9.60
CA LEU A 20 -2.03 5.39 9.26
C LEU A 20 -2.94 5.42 8.04
N PHE A 21 -2.54 4.77 6.96
CA PHE A 21 -3.32 4.77 5.72
C PHE A 21 -4.60 3.97 5.85
N SER A 22 -4.60 2.90 6.63
CA SER A 22 -5.82 2.15 6.91
C SER A 22 -6.86 3.00 7.61
N GLN A 23 -6.42 3.81 8.56
CA GLN A 23 -7.31 4.71 9.28
C GLN A 23 -7.78 5.87 8.38
N LEU A 24 -6.87 6.45 7.62
CA LEU A 24 -7.16 7.58 6.74
C LEU A 24 -8.20 7.23 5.68
N PHE A 25 -8.10 6.04 5.11
CA PHE A 25 -8.98 5.61 4.03
C PHE A 25 -10.08 4.65 4.48
N ASP A 26 -10.17 4.38 5.78
CA ASP A 26 -11.17 3.49 6.36
C ASP A 26 -11.17 2.13 5.66
N THR A 27 -10.00 1.54 5.55
CA THR A 27 -9.79 0.26 4.89
C THR A 27 -8.75 -0.54 5.66
N VAL A 28 -8.60 -1.81 5.29
CA VAL A 28 -7.57 -2.66 5.87
C VAL A 28 -6.67 -3.17 4.76
N PRO A 29 -5.38 -3.41 5.05
CA PRO A 29 -4.50 -4.02 4.05
C PRO A 29 -5.03 -5.40 3.69
N TYR A 30 -5.06 -5.70 2.41
CA TYR A 30 -5.53 -7.00 1.96
C TYR A 30 -4.39 -7.94 1.56
N LYS A 31 -3.18 -7.42 1.47
CA LYS A 31 -2.04 -8.21 1.01
C LYS A 31 -0.72 -7.59 1.44
N ARG A 32 0.21 -8.41 1.86
CA ARG A 32 1.61 -8.05 2.00
C ARG A 32 2.42 -8.97 1.10
N GLU A 33 3.47 -8.45 0.50
CA GLU A 33 4.31 -9.21 -0.40
C GLU A 33 5.77 -8.84 -0.19
N LEU A 34 6.62 -9.86 -0.09
CA LEU A 34 8.06 -9.67 -0.04
C LEU A 34 8.60 -9.72 -1.46
N VAL A 35 9.17 -8.63 -1.91
CA VAL A 35 9.83 -8.57 -3.22
C VAL A 35 11.30 -8.89 -2.99
N GLU A 36 11.67 -10.16 -3.12
CA GLU A 36 12.98 -10.67 -2.76
C GLU A 36 14.13 -10.01 -3.53
N ALA A 37 13.93 -9.77 -4.81
CA ALA A 37 14.95 -9.14 -5.64
C ALA A 37 15.38 -7.77 -5.13
N GLN A 38 14.46 -7.06 -4.47
CA GLN A 38 14.71 -5.73 -3.91
C GLN A 38 14.80 -5.75 -2.40
N GLN A 39 14.53 -6.89 -1.78
CA GLN A 39 14.49 -7.07 -0.33
C GLN A 39 13.55 -6.06 0.33
N VAL A 40 12.38 -5.88 -0.27
CA VAL A 40 11.36 -4.93 0.19
C VAL A 40 10.08 -5.66 0.50
N LEU A 41 9.52 -5.36 1.67
CA LEU A 41 8.18 -5.81 2.03
C LEU A 41 7.19 -4.73 1.61
N THR A 42 6.15 -5.13 0.90
CA THR A 42 5.12 -4.21 0.44
C THR A 42 3.77 -4.55 1.07
N SER A 43 2.92 -3.55 1.21
CA SER A 43 1.56 -3.72 1.72
C SER A 43 0.59 -3.06 0.75
N PHE A 44 -0.53 -3.71 0.52
CA PHE A 44 -1.53 -3.25 -0.45
C PHE A 44 -2.84 -2.92 0.25
N LEU A 45 -3.38 -1.75 -0.08
CA LEU A 45 -4.69 -1.32 0.40
C LEU A 45 -5.56 -0.96 -0.79
N ARG A 46 -6.86 -1.20 -0.66
CA ARG A 46 -7.80 -0.84 -1.70
C ARG A 46 -8.57 0.41 -1.29
N VAL A 47 -8.61 1.39 -2.18
CA VAL A 47 -9.33 2.65 -1.98
C VAL A 47 -10.23 2.84 -3.20
N GLY A 48 -11.52 2.57 -3.04
CA GLY A 48 -12.44 2.57 -4.18
C GLY A 48 -12.02 1.53 -5.21
N ASN A 49 -11.82 1.98 -6.44
CA ASN A 49 -11.35 1.12 -7.53
C ASN A 49 -9.82 1.17 -7.70
N SER A 50 -9.14 1.89 -6.84
CA SER A 50 -7.70 2.05 -6.92
C SER A 50 -7.00 1.21 -5.86
N LYS A 51 -5.72 0.94 -6.09
CA LYS A 51 -4.87 0.21 -5.16
C LYS A 51 -3.75 1.11 -4.71
N ILE A 52 -3.44 1.07 -3.41
CA ILE A 52 -2.30 1.78 -2.84
C ILE A 52 -1.28 0.74 -2.39
N GLU A 53 -0.07 0.88 -2.85
CA GLU A 53 1.04 0.03 -2.46
C GLU A 53 2.02 0.83 -1.61
N LEU A 54 2.23 0.39 -0.36
CA LEU A 54 3.24 0.97 0.54
C LEU A 54 4.49 0.12 0.46
N LEU A 55 5.63 0.79 0.24
CA LEU A 55 6.89 0.06 0.09
C LEU A 55 8.09 0.80 0.68
#